data_b6e7d878165182f3613fe231ea1aa867
#
_entry.id   b6e7d878165182f3613fe231ea1aa867
#
_cell.length_a   1.000
_cell.length_b   1.000
_cell.length_c   1.000
_cell.angle_alpha   90.00
_cell.angle_beta   90.00
_cell.angle_gamma   90.00
#
_symmetry.space_group_name_H-M   'P 1'
#
loop_
_entity.id
_entity.type
_entity.pdbx_description
1 polymer ?
#
loop_
_entity_poly.entity_id
_entity_poly.type
_entity_poly.pdbx_seq_one_letter_code
_entity_poly.pdbx_strand_id
1 'polypeptide(L)'
;MATQEYDPEHPENLRANQITGQSAVVIEAKTGEAVFEKNADDLRYPASTTKILTVLLGITMGNPDDLVTVSESAVQVPEGSSLIGLVAGEQLRLDDLLRATMVFS
;
A
#
# COMPACT_ATOMS: atom_id res chain seq x y z
N MET A 1 -2.74 17.42 30.40
CA MET A 1 -2.80 18.50 29.40
C MET A 1 -3.75 18.08 28.30
N ALA A 2 -4.74 18.89 27.99
CA ALA A 2 -5.69 18.56 26.96
C ALA A 2 -5.05 18.65 25.57
N THR A 3 -5.24 17.63 24.75
CA THR A 3 -4.82 17.64 23.36
C THR A 3 -5.80 18.49 22.56
N GLN A 4 -5.29 19.40 21.75
CA GLN A 4 -6.12 20.18 20.84
C GLN A 4 -6.75 19.26 19.80
N GLU A 5 -8.07 19.35 19.61
CA GLU A 5 -8.75 18.57 18.59
C GLU A 5 -8.34 19.02 17.19
N TYR A 6 -8.27 18.05 16.29
CA TYR A 6 -7.99 18.33 14.89
C TYR A 6 -9.18 19.02 14.24
N ASP A 7 -8.92 20.13 13.55
CA ASP A 7 -9.90 20.88 12.78
C ASP A 7 -9.69 20.61 11.29
N PRO A 8 -10.61 19.91 10.62
CA PRO A 8 -10.45 19.59 9.20
C PRO A 8 -10.52 20.81 8.28
N GLU A 9 -11.05 21.93 8.75
CA GLU A 9 -11.08 23.20 7.98
C GLU A 9 -9.72 23.90 7.99
N HIS A 10 -8.85 23.51 8.93
CA HIS A 10 -7.52 24.07 9.09
C HIS A 10 -6.46 22.95 9.15
N PRO A 11 -6.22 22.23 8.04
CA PRO A 11 -5.29 21.12 8.03
C PRO A 11 -3.84 21.52 8.35
N GLU A 12 -3.49 22.79 8.16
CA GLU A 12 -2.18 23.34 8.51
C GLU A 12 -1.91 23.29 10.02
N ASN A 13 -2.94 23.13 10.83
CA ASN A 13 -2.82 23.04 12.28
C ASN A 13 -2.65 21.60 12.79
N LEU A 14 -2.58 20.62 11.90
CA LEU A 14 -2.37 19.24 12.29
C LEU A 14 -1.04 19.08 13.03
N ARG A 15 -1.07 18.40 14.17
CA ARG A 15 0.10 18.16 15.01
C ARG A 15 0.41 16.67 15.12
N ALA A 16 1.69 16.35 15.29
CA ALA A 16 2.16 14.96 15.38
C ALA A 16 1.47 14.16 16.49
N ASN A 17 1.14 14.80 17.61
CA ASN A 17 0.47 14.13 18.73
C ASN A 17 -1.00 13.81 18.48
N GLN A 18 -1.59 14.31 17.40
CA GLN A 18 -2.95 13.99 16.97
C GLN A 18 -2.98 12.76 16.04
N ILE A 19 -1.83 12.28 15.64
CA ILE A 19 -1.67 11.10 14.79
C ILE A 19 -1.18 9.95 15.65
N THR A 20 -1.95 8.86 15.71
CA THR A 20 -1.58 7.68 16.49
C THR A 20 -0.53 6.82 15.81
N GLY A 21 -0.40 6.89 14.49
CA GLY A 21 0.64 6.19 13.75
C GLY A 21 2.03 6.65 14.16
N GLN A 22 3.00 5.74 14.12
CA GLN A 22 4.40 6.04 14.44
C GLN A 22 5.06 6.94 13.40
N SER A 23 4.64 6.83 12.17
CA SER A 23 5.10 7.67 11.06
C SER A 23 3.91 8.08 10.20
N ALA A 24 3.99 9.27 9.62
CA ALA A 24 2.95 9.77 8.73
C ALA A 24 3.53 10.82 7.79
N VAL A 25 2.92 10.93 6.61
CA VAL A 25 3.20 12.00 5.67
C VAL A 25 1.92 12.37 4.94
N VAL A 26 1.70 13.66 4.72
CA VAL A 26 0.62 14.17 3.90
C VAL A 26 1.23 14.94 2.76
N ILE A 27 0.89 14.57 1.53
CA ILE A 27 1.47 15.13 0.31
C ILE A 27 0.37 15.77 -0.52
N GLU A 28 0.63 16.99 -1.01
CA GLU A 28 -0.24 17.63 -2.00
C GLU A 28 -0.17 16.84 -3.31
N ALA A 29 -1.32 16.35 -3.77
CA ALA A 29 -1.36 15.45 -4.92
C ALA A 29 -0.87 16.07 -6.23
N LYS A 30 -1.07 17.38 -6.40
CA LYS A 30 -0.69 18.07 -7.65
C LYS A 30 0.78 18.41 -7.71
N THR A 31 1.38 18.78 -6.57
CA THR A 31 2.75 19.29 -6.53
C THR A 31 3.76 18.28 -6.00
N GLY A 32 3.29 17.26 -5.27
CA GLY A 32 4.15 16.31 -4.57
C GLY A 32 4.79 16.89 -3.31
N GLU A 33 4.41 18.09 -2.91
CA GLU A 33 4.95 18.74 -1.72
C GLU A 33 4.40 18.09 -0.45
N ALA A 34 5.28 17.81 0.52
CA ALA A 34 4.86 17.31 1.82
C ALA A 34 4.36 18.48 2.66
N VAL A 35 3.08 18.44 3.04
CA VAL A 35 2.43 19.46 3.86
C VAL A 35 2.43 19.10 5.33
N PHE A 36 2.68 17.85 5.66
CA PHE A 36 2.82 17.36 7.04
C PHE A 36 3.74 16.14 7.05
N GLU A 37 4.61 16.07 8.03
CA GLU A 37 5.51 14.93 8.22
C GLU A 37 5.61 14.58 9.70
N LYS A 38 5.60 13.29 9.98
CA LYS A 38 5.89 12.72 11.30
C LYS A 38 6.78 11.52 11.08
N ASN A 39 8.06 11.61 11.48
CA ASN A 39 9.04 10.54 11.30
C ASN A 39 9.02 9.97 9.88
N ALA A 40 8.94 10.85 8.87
CA ALA A 40 8.67 10.47 7.49
C ALA A 40 9.80 9.66 6.86
N ASP A 41 11.03 9.85 7.32
CA ASP A 41 12.23 9.18 6.80
C ASP A 41 12.68 8.00 7.67
N ASP A 42 11.95 7.68 8.73
CA ASP A 42 12.27 6.55 9.58
C ASP A 42 11.96 5.24 8.88
N LEU A 43 12.84 4.26 9.04
CA LEU A 43 12.61 2.92 8.52
C LEU A 43 11.49 2.25 9.31
N ARG A 44 10.49 1.76 8.59
CA ARG A 44 9.33 1.09 9.16
C ARG A 44 9.01 -0.17 8.36
N TYR A 45 8.33 -1.09 9.01
CA TYR A 45 7.75 -2.24 8.32
C TYR A 45 6.46 -1.79 7.64
N PRO A 46 6.41 -1.78 6.30
CA PRO A 46 5.26 -1.22 5.57
C PRO A 46 4.01 -2.09 5.61
N ALA A 47 4.14 -3.37 5.98
CA ALA A 47 3.04 -4.33 5.95
C ALA A 47 2.34 -4.31 4.58
N SER A 48 1.02 -4.32 4.56
CA SER A 48 0.25 -4.36 3.33
C SER A 48 0.30 -3.07 2.50
N THR A 49 0.88 -1.98 3.02
CA THR A 49 1.05 -0.75 2.21
C THR A 49 2.03 -0.95 1.05
N THR A 50 2.92 -1.94 1.12
CA THR A 50 3.79 -2.33 0.01
C THR A 50 2.99 -2.69 -1.25
N LYS A 51 1.78 -3.22 -1.09
CA LYS A 51 0.92 -3.61 -2.21
C LYS A 51 0.53 -2.42 -3.10
N ILE A 52 0.46 -1.22 -2.53
CA ILE A 52 0.15 0.00 -3.28
C ILE A 52 1.21 0.22 -4.37
N LEU A 53 2.48 0.14 -4.01
CA LEU A 53 3.57 0.28 -4.97
C LEU A 53 3.59 -0.86 -5.99
N THR A 54 3.39 -2.09 -5.52
CA THR A 54 3.35 -3.28 -6.40
C THR A 54 2.26 -3.13 -7.47
N VAL A 55 1.06 -2.74 -7.06
CA VAL A 55 -0.07 -2.56 -7.99
C VAL A 55 0.17 -1.39 -8.93
N LEU A 56 0.71 -0.28 -8.42
CA LEU A 56 1.06 0.87 -9.25
C LEU A 56 2.05 0.50 -10.35
N LEU A 57 3.11 -0.24 -10.01
CA LEU A 57 4.08 -0.72 -10.99
C LEU A 57 3.46 -1.67 -12.00
N GLY A 58 2.57 -2.56 -11.54
CA GLY A 58 1.84 -3.46 -12.44
C GLY A 58 0.97 -2.70 -13.45
N ILE A 59 0.29 -1.65 -13.02
CA ILE A 59 -0.55 -0.82 -13.90
C ILE A 59 0.31 -0.05 -14.90
N THR A 60 1.42 0.53 -14.45
CA THR A 60 2.24 1.43 -15.27
C THR A 60 3.18 0.69 -16.21
N MET A 61 3.68 -0.48 -15.83
CA MET A 61 4.69 -1.24 -16.56
C MET A 61 4.14 -2.44 -17.30
N GLY A 62 2.97 -2.97 -16.89
CA GLY A 62 2.35 -4.14 -17.47
C GLY A 62 1.18 -3.80 -18.39
N ASN A 63 0.75 -4.79 -19.14
CA ASN A 63 -0.47 -4.73 -19.93
C ASN A 63 -1.57 -5.48 -19.16
N PRO A 64 -2.73 -4.87 -18.87
CA PRO A 64 -3.79 -5.52 -18.10
C PRO A 64 -4.30 -6.83 -18.72
N ASP A 65 -4.16 -7.00 -20.03
CA ASP A 65 -4.60 -8.19 -20.74
C ASP A 65 -3.55 -9.31 -20.76
N ASP A 66 -2.35 -9.07 -20.24
CA ASP A 66 -1.29 -10.08 -20.20
C ASP A 66 -1.73 -11.28 -19.35
N LEU A 67 -1.42 -12.48 -19.86
CA LEU A 67 -1.58 -13.71 -19.09
C LEU A 67 -0.33 -13.95 -18.27
N VAL A 68 -0.52 -14.10 -16.96
CA VAL A 68 0.55 -14.39 -16.03
C VAL A 68 0.43 -15.83 -15.57
N THR A 69 1.51 -16.60 -15.69
CA THR A 69 1.58 -17.98 -15.21
C THR A 69 2.14 -17.99 -13.80
N VAL A 70 1.41 -18.62 -12.89
CA VAL A 70 1.84 -18.74 -11.48
C VAL A 70 2.96 -19.77 -11.40
N SER A 71 4.12 -19.36 -10.88
CA SER A 71 5.25 -20.26 -10.68
C SER A 71 5.10 -21.06 -9.40
N GLU A 72 5.82 -22.20 -9.31
CA GLU A 72 5.87 -22.97 -8.06
C GLU A 72 6.40 -22.15 -6.90
N SER A 73 7.45 -21.36 -7.12
CA SER A 73 8.03 -20.53 -6.07
C SER A 73 7.07 -19.46 -5.56
N ALA A 74 6.17 -18.97 -6.42
CA ALA A 74 5.21 -17.92 -6.05
C ALA A 74 4.17 -18.40 -5.05
N VAL A 75 3.87 -19.71 -5.01
CA VAL A 75 2.87 -20.28 -4.08
C VAL A 75 3.51 -20.88 -2.82
N GLN A 76 4.84 -20.87 -2.73
CA GLN A 76 5.58 -21.32 -1.54
C GLN A 76 5.64 -20.16 -0.54
N VAL A 77 4.70 -20.13 0.38
CA VAL A 77 4.61 -19.08 1.39
C VAL A 77 4.60 -19.68 2.78
N PRO A 78 5.08 -18.95 3.80
CA PRO A 78 5.05 -19.43 5.18
C PRO A 78 3.62 -19.67 5.68
N GLU A 79 3.47 -20.62 6.59
CA GLU A 79 2.21 -20.83 7.28
C GLU A 79 1.75 -19.55 7.97
N GLY A 80 0.46 -19.32 7.98
CA GLY A 80 -0.14 -18.12 8.58
C GLY A 80 -0.20 -16.92 7.65
N SER A 81 0.40 -17.01 6.45
CA SER A 81 0.26 -15.95 5.45
C SER A 81 -1.14 -15.98 4.83
N SER A 82 -1.65 -14.79 4.49
CA SER A 82 -2.93 -14.68 3.78
C SER A 82 -2.77 -15.14 2.33
N LEU A 83 -3.62 -16.06 1.89
CA LEU A 83 -3.56 -16.66 0.56
C LEU A 83 -4.89 -16.49 -0.16
N ILE A 84 -4.81 -16.34 -1.50
CA ILE A 84 -5.99 -16.33 -2.37
C ILE A 84 -6.21 -17.67 -3.08
N GLY A 85 -5.42 -18.71 -2.72
CA GLY A 85 -5.60 -20.05 -3.25
C GLY A 85 -5.02 -20.27 -4.64
N LEU A 86 -4.02 -19.52 -5.06
CA LEU A 86 -3.36 -19.72 -6.34
C LEU A 86 -2.63 -21.07 -6.39
N VAL A 87 -2.68 -21.71 -7.56
CA VAL A 87 -2.03 -22.99 -7.82
C VAL A 87 -0.93 -22.80 -8.86
N ALA A 88 0.21 -23.48 -8.66
CA ALA A 88 1.30 -23.45 -9.61
C ALA A 88 0.82 -23.88 -11.00
N GLY A 89 1.23 -23.15 -12.03
CA GLY A 89 0.82 -23.40 -13.41
C GLY A 89 -0.49 -22.74 -13.83
N GLU A 90 -1.23 -22.16 -12.88
CA GLU A 90 -2.45 -21.42 -13.18
C GLU A 90 -2.13 -20.15 -13.96
N GLN A 91 -2.99 -19.85 -14.95
CA GLN A 91 -2.84 -18.62 -15.75
C GLN A 91 -3.95 -17.65 -15.42
N LEU A 92 -3.57 -16.40 -15.16
CA LEU A 92 -4.48 -15.32 -14.79
C LEU A 92 -4.12 -14.07 -15.58
N ARG A 93 -5.13 -13.25 -15.87
CA ARG A 93 -4.89 -11.94 -16.45
C ARG A 93 -4.23 -11.02 -15.39
N LEU A 94 -3.35 -10.15 -15.86
CA LEU A 94 -2.65 -9.22 -14.96
C LEU A 94 -3.61 -8.33 -14.18
N ASP A 95 -4.65 -7.80 -14.82
CA ASP A 95 -5.62 -6.95 -14.13
C ASP A 95 -6.36 -7.68 -13.01
N ASP A 96 -6.69 -8.97 -13.21
CA ASP A 96 -7.34 -9.77 -12.16
C ASP A 96 -6.40 -10.03 -10.99
N LEU A 97 -5.11 -10.28 -11.26
CA LEU A 97 -4.10 -10.43 -10.21
C LEU A 97 -3.92 -9.15 -9.41
N LEU A 98 -3.89 -7.99 -10.06
CA LEU A 98 -3.75 -6.71 -9.39
C LEU A 98 -4.95 -6.40 -8.49
N ARG A 99 -6.16 -6.70 -8.96
CA ARG A 99 -7.37 -6.58 -8.15
C ARG A 99 -7.34 -7.50 -6.94
N ALA A 100 -6.95 -8.75 -7.15
CA ALA A 100 -6.84 -9.72 -6.06
C ALA A 100 -5.82 -9.28 -5.02
N THR A 101 -4.70 -8.69 -5.45
CA THR A 101 -3.69 -8.16 -4.54
C THR A 101 -4.25 -7.08 -3.62
N MET A 102 -5.12 -6.21 -4.13
CA MET A 102 -5.71 -5.13 -3.33
C MET A 102 -6.89 -5.59 -2.48
N VAL A 103 -7.67 -6.53 -2.95
CA VAL A 103 -8.90 -6.99 -2.26
C VAL A 103 -8.58 -8.00 -1.16
N PHE A 104 -7.69 -8.95 -1.46
CA PHE A 104 -7.32 -10.03 -0.52
C PHE A 104 -5.99 -9.69 0.13
N SER A 105 -6.08 -8.99 1.19
CA SER A 105 -4.90 -8.54 1.93
C SER A 105 -4.61 -9.42 3.15
#